data_d4aed1007318b48259a25b747bf30544
#
_entry.id   d4aed1007318b48259a25b747bf30544
#
_cell.length_a   1.000
_cell.length_b   1.000
_cell.length_c   1.000
_cell.angle_alpha   90.00
_cell.angle_beta   90.00
_cell.angle_gamma   90.00
#
_symmetry.space_group_name_H-M   'P 1'
#
loop_
_entity.id
_entity.type
_entity.pdbx_description
1 polymer ?
#
loop_
_entity_poly.entity_id
_entity_poly.type
_entity_poly.pdbx_seq_one_letter_code
_entity_poly.pdbx_strand_id
1 'polypeptide(L)'
;MSWQTEIPIIVRTLINDWSDQPVYSDERIIQVIAVAAQYVQFDVVLDQKYSVDITSPAMSPDPTLNRDEIFISLVSLKAACIIDQSNLRTKAAMEGIRAALGPA
;
A
#
# COMPACT_ATOMS: atom_id res chain seq x y z
N MET A 1 13.77 9.30 -9.91
CA MET A 1 12.33 9.23 -9.61
C MET A 1 12.11 9.38 -8.12
N SER A 2 11.02 10.04 -7.74
CA SER A 2 10.62 10.10 -6.33
C SER A 2 9.86 8.83 -5.95
N TRP A 3 9.69 8.61 -4.66
CA TRP A 3 8.92 7.45 -4.18
C TRP A 3 7.46 7.54 -4.61
N GLN A 4 6.90 8.74 -4.76
CA GLN A 4 5.52 8.92 -5.23
C GLN A 4 5.31 8.45 -6.67
N THR A 5 6.38 8.27 -7.42
CA THR A 5 6.31 7.75 -8.79
C THR A 5 6.69 6.28 -8.86
N GLU A 6 7.75 5.87 -8.19
CA GLU A 6 8.30 4.51 -8.32
C GLU A 6 7.54 3.48 -7.49
N ILE A 7 7.27 3.76 -6.21
CA ILE A 7 6.60 2.78 -5.34
C ILE A 7 5.18 2.45 -5.80
N PRO A 8 4.36 3.41 -6.27
CA PRO A 8 3.05 3.07 -6.83
C PRO A 8 3.10 2.08 -7.98
N ILE A 9 4.13 2.13 -8.83
CA ILE A 9 4.30 1.17 -9.91
C ILE A 9 4.44 -0.25 -9.34
N ILE A 10 5.25 -0.42 -8.31
CA ILE A 10 5.46 -1.72 -7.66
C ILE A 10 4.15 -2.20 -7.01
N VAL A 11 3.48 -1.33 -6.28
CA VAL A 11 2.23 -1.69 -5.60
C VAL A 11 1.14 -2.09 -6.59
N ARG A 12 0.96 -1.33 -7.67
CA ARG A 12 -0.03 -1.66 -8.70
C ARG A 12 0.28 -3.00 -9.38
N THR A 13 1.55 -3.29 -9.57
CA THR A 13 1.98 -4.58 -10.10
C THR A 13 1.60 -5.72 -9.14
N LEU A 14 1.84 -5.53 -7.85
CA LEU A 14 1.53 -6.55 -6.84
C LEU A 14 0.04 -6.80 -6.69
N ILE A 15 -0.80 -5.77 -6.81
CA ILE A 15 -2.25 -5.91 -6.72
C ILE A 15 -2.93 -6.10 -8.07
N ASN A 16 -2.14 -6.15 -9.15
CA ASN A 16 -2.63 -6.34 -10.52
C ASN A 16 -3.64 -5.28 -10.96
N ASP A 17 -3.37 -4.01 -10.65
CA ASP A 17 -4.25 -2.88 -10.97
C ASP A 17 -3.68 -2.06 -12.14
N TRP A 18 -3.58 -2.69 -13.32
CA TRP A 18 -3.04 -2.11 -14.55
C TRP A 18 -4.10 -2.04 -15.65
N SER A 19 -5.20 -1.39 -15.41
CA SER A 19 -6.22 -1.18 -16.44
C SER A 19 -6.23 0.30 -16.87
N ASP A 20 -6.91 0.58 -17.97
CA ASP A 20 -7.16 1.96 -18.41
C ASP A 20 -8.03 2.69 -17.38
N GLN A 21 -8.80 1.96 -16.61
CA GLN A 21 -9.60 2.49 -15.50
C GLN A 21 -9.19 1.79 -14.21
N PRO A 22 -8.11 2.23 -13.57
CA PRO A 22 -7.65 1.61 -12.34
C PRO A 22 -8.69 1.76 -11.22
N VAL A 23 -8.80 0.73 -10.38
CA VAL A 23 -9.73 0.70 -9.25
C VAL A 23 -9.36 1.74 -8.20
N TYR A 24 -8.05 1.98 -8.04
CA TYR A 24 -7.53 2.92 -7.05
C TYR A 24 -6.89 4.11 -7.74
N SER A 25 -7.20 5.32 -7.27
CA SER A 25 -6.56 6.54 -7.78
C SER A 25 -5.09 6.59 -7.35
N ASP A 26 -4.29 7.37 -8.04
CA ASP A 26 -2.88 7.57 -7.67
C ASP A 26 -2.77 8.15 -6.27
N GLU A 27 -3.63 9.11 -5.92
CA GLU A 27 -3.66 9.71 -4.58
C GLU A 27 -3.93 8.68 -3.50
N ARG A 28 -4.86 7.75 -3.75
CA ARG A 28 -5.19 6.69 -2.79
C ARG A 28 -4.01 5.73 -2.61
N ILE A 29 -3.37 5.34 -3.70
CA ILE A 29 -2.19 4.46 -3.64
C ILE A 29 -1.06 5.13 -2.86
N ILE A 30 -0.77 6.39 -3.14
CA ILE A 30 0.27 7.14 -2.45
C ILE A 30 -0.03 7.26 -0.94
N GLN A 31 -1.29 7.49 -0.59
CA GLN A 31 -1.71 7.56 0.80
C GLN A 31 -1.52 6.22 1.53
N VAL A 32 -1.89 5.12 0.89
CA VAL A 32 -1.70 3.78 1.46
C VAL A 32 -0.21 3.47 1.64
N ILE A 33 0.62 3.89 0.70
CA ILE A 33 2.08 3.71 0.79
C ILE A 33 2.64 4.47 2.00
N ALA A 34 2.19 5.70 2.26
CA ALA A 34 2.62 6.46 3.42
C ALA A 34 2.25 5.76 4.72
N VAL A 35 1.03 5.23 4.81
CA VAL A 35 0.58 4.44 5.97
C VAL A 35 1.42 3.17 6.11
N ALA A 36 1.68 2.48 5.01
CA ALA A 36 2.50 1.27 5.01
C ALA A 36 3.92 1.56 5.51
N ALA A 37 4.51 2.67 5.10
CA ALA A 37 5.84 3.08 5.54
C ALA A 37 5.88 3.28 7.05
N GLN A 38 4.83 3.85 7.63
CA GLN A 38 4.73 4.02 9.06
C GLN A 38 4.69 2.67 9.79
N TYR A 39 3.87 1.75 9.31
CA TYR A 39 3.77 0.40 9.90
C TYR A 39 5.05 -0.40 9.77
N VAL A 40 5.74 -0.32 8.65
CA VAL A 40 7.01 -1.04 8.44
C VAL A 40 8.04 -0.62 9.49
N GLN A 41 8.10 0.66 9.83
CA GLN A 41 9.03 1.17 10.82
C GLN A 41 8.73 0.65 12.23
N PHE A 42 7.47 0.33 12.54
CA PHE A 42 7.10 -0.29 13.80
C PHE A 42 7.42 -1.78 13.84
N ASP A 43 7.21 -2.47 12.72
CA ASP A 43 7.30 -3.93 12.67
C ASP A 43 8.73 -4.43 12.48
N VAL A 44 9.59 -3.63 11.87
CA VAL A 44 10.94 -4.04 11.45
C VAL A 44 11.97 -3.04 11.96
N VAL A 45 13.09 -3.57 12.48
CA VAL A 45 14.23 -2.73 12.84
C VAL A 45 15.00 -2.39 11.57
N LEU A 46 15.07 -1.09 11.26
CA LEU A 46 15.73 -0.59 10.07
C LEU A 46 17.00 0.17 10.43
N ASP A 47 18.01 0.10 9.56
CA ASP A 47 19.25 0.85 9.74
C ASP A 47 19.02 2.35 9.64
N GLN A 48 18.04 2.78 8.86
CA GLN A 48 17.70 4.18 8.65
C GLN A 48 16.26 4.45 9.09
N LYS A 49 16.06 5.58 9.78
CA LYS A 49 14.73 6.03 10.16
C LYS A 49 14.19 7.01 9.12
N TYR A 50 12.91 6.88 8.84
CA TYR A 50 12.19 7.75 7.91
C TYR A 50 11.16 8.57 8.65
N SER A 51 11.09 9.86 8.32
CA SER A 51 10.02 10.72 8.78
C SER A 51 8.88 10.65 7.77
N VAL A 52 7.71 10.19 8.21
CA VAL A 52 6.55 9.98 7.34
C VAL A 52 5.43 10.92 7.72
N ASP A 53 4.90 11.65 6.74
CA ASP A 53 3.72 12.48 6.89
C ASP A 53 2.56 11.79 6.16
N ILE A 54 1.52 11.41 6.89
CA ILE A 54 0.36 10.69 6.34
C ILE A 54 -0.65 11.65 5.74
N THR A 55 -0.84 12.82 6.34
CA THR A 55 -1.85 13.78 5.87
C THR A 55 -1.45 14.46 4.58
N SER A 56 -0.17 14.79 4.45
CA SER A 56 0.42 15.28 3.21
C SER A 56 1.49 14.29 2.81
N PRO A 57 1.15 13.22 2.07
CA PRO A 57 2.02 12.05 1.93
C PRO A 57 3.45 12.39 1.53
N ALA A 58 4.36 12.20 2.47
CA ALA A 58 5.79 12.51 2.30
C ALA A 58 6.66 11.57 3.13
N MET A 59 7.85 11.31 2.65
CA MET A 59 8.88 10.55 3.35
C MET A 59 10.22 11.26 3.24
N SER A 60 10.92 11.37 4.35
CA SER A 60 12.25 11.98 4.36
C SER A 60 13.21 11.10 5.16
N PRO A 61 14.36 10.71 4.63
CA PRO A 61 14.79 10.91 3.22
C PRO A 61 13.98 10.07 2.24
N ASP A 62 13.99 10.43 0.96
CA ASP A 62 13.29 9.66 -0.06
C ASP A 62 14.04 8.35 -0.33
N PRO A 63 13.42 7.17 -0.11
CA PRO A 63 14.11 5.89 -0.26
C PRO A 63 14.48 5.55 -1.70
N THR A 64 13.88 6.21 -2.68
CA THR A 64 14.20 5.98 -4.09
C THR A 64 15.35 6.87 -4.57
N LEU A 65 15.52 8.04 -3.96
CA LEU A 65 16.65 8.94 -4.29
C LEU A 65 17.91 8.50 -3.56
N ASN A 66 17.80 8.15 -2.30
CA ASN A 66 18.87 7.56 -1.51
C ASN A 66 18.52 6.07 -1.34
N ARG A 67 18.88 5.28 -2.32
CA ARG A 67 18.33 3.97 -2.60
C ARG A 67 18.38 3.02 -1.40
N ASP A 68 17.21 2.60 -0.92
CA ASP A 68 17.05 1.62 0.15
C ASP A 68 16.10 0.53 -0.35
N GLU A 69 16.66 -0.47 -1.01
CA GLU A 69 15.89 -1.56 -1.64
C GLU A 69 15.07 -2.35 -0.64
N ILE A 70 15.59 -2.56 0.57
CA ILE A 70 14.90 -3.32 1.62
C ILE A 70 13.65 -2.56 2.04
N PHE A 71 13.77 -1.27 2.31
CA PHE A 71 12.64 -0.44 2.71
C PHE A 71 11.59 -0.34 1.60
N ILE A 72 12.03 -0.10 0.36
CA ILE A 72 11.13 -0.03 -0.80
C ILE A 72 10.33 -1.32 -0.93
N SER A 73 10.99 -2.48 -0.82
CA SER A 73 10.34 -3.79 -0.94
C SER A 73 9.34 -4.03 0.19
N LEU A 74 9.73 -3.74 1.43
CA LEU A 74 8.85 -3.94 2.59
C LEU A 74 7.63 -3.03 2.55
N VAL A 75 7.81 -1.76 2.20
CA VAL A 75 6.70 -0.81 2.09
C VAL A 75 5.75 -1.21 0.98
N SER A 76 6.28 -1.61 -0.17
CA SER A 76 5.47 -2.03 -1.32
C SER A 76 4.63 -3.26 -0.98
N LEU A 77 5.23 -4.28 -0.34
CA LEU A 77 4.51 -5.48 0.10
C LEU A 77 3.47 -5.15 1.15
N LYS A 78 3.80 -4.30 2.10
CA LYS A 78 2.85 -3.92 3.15
C LYS A 78 1.67 -3.15 2.57
N ALA A 79 1.92 -2.22 1.65
CA ALA A 79 0.85 -1.48 0.98
C ALA A 79 -0.08 -2.40 0.20
N ALA A 80 0.49 -3.35 -0.55
CA ALA A 80 -0.29 -4.35 -1.28
C ALA A 80 -1.13 -5.19 -0.34
N CYS A 81 -0.57 -5.63 0.79
CA CYS A 81 -1.30 -6.39 1.81
C CYS A 81 -2.46 -5.60 2.41
N ILE A 82 -2.27 -4.32 2.71
CA ILE A 82 -3.33 -3.45 3.24
C ILE A 82 -4.51 -3.40 2.26
N ILE A 83 -4.22 -3.21 0.98
CA ILE A 83 -5.24 -3.13 -0.07
C ILE A 83 -5.96 -4.48 -0.22
N ASP A 84 -5.21 -5.58 -0.29
CA ASP A 84 -5.77 -6.92 -0.44
C ASP A 84 -6.61 -7.34 0.76
N GLN A 85 -6.17 -7.05 1.97
CA GLN A 85 -6.94 -7.33 3.18
C GLN A 85 -8.26 -6.58 3.20
N SER A 86 -8.25 -5.31 2.78
CA SER A 86 -9.47 -4.52 2.66
C SER A 86 -10.45 -5.17 1.69
N ASN A 87 -9.96 -5.61 0.52
CA ASN A 87 -10.78 -6.29 -0.49
C ASN A 87 -11.33 -7.63 0.03
N LEU A 88 -10.49 -8.41 0.71
CA LEU A 88 -10.90 -9.70 1.27
C LEU A 88 -11.98 -9.54 2.34
N ARG A 89 -11.83 -8.55 3.22
CA ARG A 89 -12.84 -8.26 4.24
C ARG A 89 -14.17 -7.88 3.62
N THR A 90 -14.15 -7.06 2.57
CA THR A 90 -15.35 -6.66 1.86
C THR A 90 -16.01 -7.87 1.22
N LYS A 91 -15.26 -8.72 0.53
CA LYS A 91 -15.80 -9.94 -0.08
C LYS A 91 -16.38 -10.89 0.96
N ALA A 92 -15.67 -11.12 2.05
CA ALA A 92 -16.12 -11.98 3.13
C ALA A 92 -17.41 -11.47 3.76
N ALA A 93 -17.52 -10.17 3.98
CA ALA A 93 -18.74 -9.55 4.50
C ALA A 93 -19.91 -9.71 3.54
N MET A 94 -19.67 -9.50 2.23
CA MET A 94 -20.71 -9.68 1.21
C MET A 94 -21.18 -11.12 1.12
N GLU A 95 -20.27 -12.08 1.16
CA GLU A 95 -20.60 -13.51 1.15
C GLU A 95 -21.35 -13.92 2.40
N GLY A 96 -20.95 -13.40 3.57
CA GLY A 96 -21.64 -13.62 4.83
C GLY A 96 -23.08 -13.13 4.80
N ILE A 97 -23.32 -11.95 4.25
CA ILE A 97 -24.66 -11.40 4.08
C ILE A 97 -25.48 -12.28 3.14
N ARG A 98 -24.90 -12.69 2.03
CA ARG A 98 -25.58 -13.56 1.06
C ARG A 98 -25.95 -14.91 1.67
N ALA A 99 -25.07 -15.50 2.45
CA ALA A 99 -25.34 -16.76 3.15
C ALA A 99 -26.43 -16.60 4.21
N ALA A 100 -26.44 -15.47 4.93
CA ALA A 100 -27.45 -15.18 5.95
C ALA A 100 -28.84 -14.98 5.34
N LEU A 101 -28.92 -14.48 4.10
CA LEU A 101 -30.18 -14.31 3.38
C LEU A 101 -30.68 -15.62 2.78
N GLY A 102 -29.91 -16.69 2.87
CA GLY A 102 -30.24 -18.00 2.38
C GLY A 102 -29.93 -18.23 0.90
N PRO A 103 -29.95 -19.45 0.43
CA PRO A 103 -29.72 -19.76 -0.98
C PRO A 103 -30.85 -19.16 -1.81
N ALA A 104 -30.44 -18.28 -2.70
CA ALA A 104 -31.40 -17.73 -3.66
C ALA A 104 -31.58 -18.67 -4.83
#